data_c000d3e2d4fb59a832e8b9499cdb0a8b
#
_entry.id   c000d3e2d4fb59a832e8b9499cdb0a8b
#
_cell.length_a   1.000
_cell.length_b   1.000
_cell.length_c   1.000
_cell.angle_alpha   90.00
_cell.angle_beta   90.00
_cell.angle_gamma   90.00
#
_symmetry.space_group_name_H-M   'P 1'
#
loop_
_entity.id
_entity.type
_entity.pdbx_description
1 polymer ?
#
loop_
_entity_poly.entity_id
_entity_poly.type
_entity_poly.pdbx_seq_one_letter_code
_entity_poly.pdbx_strand_id
1 'polypeptide(L)'
;MKKIIVFTFFLLGLSTAALAQEGMKSMAEATEADKTAAIPSDSYLKRGAPIGKAEKVSLSKVLAEPAKYAGRTVLVEGVIVRSCKMEGCWAELAETKDSKSVRVKMKDHAFFIPLQSAGAMARAEGVVSVKTLGKAQVDHMIAEDGAKFENRNADGTVSEVSFEATGIELKSIKPGS
;
A
#
# COMPACT_ATOMS: atom_id res chain seq x y z
N MET A 1 -17.29 -3.64 -84.20
CA MET A 1 -17.36 -4.61 -83.11
C MET A 1 -16.46 -4.08 -81.95
N LYS A 2 -17.06 -3.36 -80.97
CA LYS A 2 -16.34 -2.77 -79.83
C LYS A 2 -16.42 -3.74 -78.67
N LYS A 3 -15.27 -4.23 -78.19
CA LYS A 3 -15.17 -5.05 -77.03
C LYS A 3 -15.08 -4.16 -75.78
N ILE A 4 -16.09 -4.26 -74.88
CA ILE A 4 -16.11 -3.61 -73.57
C ILE A 4 -15.40 -4.52 -72.60
N ILE A 5 -14.29 -4.02 -72.04
CA ILE A 5 -13.57 -4.69 -70.93
C ILE A 5 -14.11 -4.13 -69.62
N VAL A 6 -14.80 -4.98 -68.84
CA VAL A 6 -15.28 -4.65 -67.52
C VAL A 6 -14.12 -4.92 -66.56
N PHE A 7 -13.60 -3.84 -65.94
CA PHE A 7 -12.62 -3.95 -64.86
C PHE A 7 -13.35 -4.11 -63.53
N THR A 8 -13.30 -5.30 -63.01
CA THR A 8 -13.84 -5.58 -61.69
C THR A 8 -12.82 -5.15 -60.63
N PHE A 9 -13.13 -4.08 -59.88
CA PHE A 9 -12.33 -3.61 -58.76
C PHE A 9 -12.61 -4.52 -57.57
N PHE A 10 -11.61 -5.33 -57.18
CA PHE A 10 -11.63 -6.13 -55.98
C PHE A 10 -11.18 -5.24 -54.81
N LEU A 11 -12.16 -4.77 -54.01
CA LEU A 11 -11.87 -4.03 -52.76
C LEU A 11 -11.37 -5.04 -51.70
N LEU A 12 -10.07 -5.03 -51.48
CA LEU A 12 -9.42 -5.74 -50.38
C LEU A 12 -9.69 -4.97 -49.07
N GLY A 13 -10.65 -5.44 -48.31
CA GLY A 13 -10.94 -4.91 -46.95
C GLY A 13 -9.78 -5.17 -45.99
N LEU A 14 -9.07 -4.10 -45.65
CA LEU A 14 -8.03 -4.13 -44.62
C LEU A 14 -8.72 -4.15 -43.24
N SER A 15 -8.92 -5.34 -42.69
CA SER A 15 -9.36 -5.52 -41.30
C SER A 15 -8.21 -5.11 -40.38
N THR A 16 -8.26 -3.92 -39.81
CA THR A 16 -7.39 -3.51 -38.69
C THR A 16 -7.84 -4.25 -37.45
N ALA A 17 -7.17 -5.35 -37.13
CA ALA A 17 -7.26 -5.94 -35.80
C ALA A 17 -6.70 -4.92 -34.80
N ALA A 18 -7.57 -4.26 -34.06
CA ALA A 18 -7.20 -3.50 -32.89
C ALA A 18 -6.73 -4.50 -31.84
N LEU A 19 -5.42 -4.65 -31.72
CA LEU A 19 -4.79 -5.31 -30.57
C LEU A 19 -5.17 -4.48 -29.34
N ALA A 20 -6.07 -5.00 -28.52
CA ALA A 20 -6.28 -4.49 -27.17
C ALA A 20 -4.95 -4.66 -26.43
N GLN A 21 -4.21 -3.58 -26.27
CA GLN A 21 -3.15 -3.47 -25.28
C GLN A 21 -3.84 -3.53 -23.94
N GLU A 22 -3.85 -4.71 -23.33
CA GLU A 22 -4.08 -4.82 -21.88
C GLU A 22 -2.98 -4.00 -21.22
N GLY A 23 -3.38 -2.80 -20.77
CA GLY A 23 -2.47 -1.85 -20.17
C GLY A 23 -1.81 -2.47 -18.95
N MET A 24 -0.49 -2.65 -19.04
CA MET A 24 0.34 -2.75 -17.85
C MET A 24 -0.01 -1.54 -17.00
N LYS A 25 -0.67 -1.79 -15.84
CA LYS A 25 -1.00 -0.74 -14.88
C LYS A 25 0.32 -0.14 -14.44
N SER A 26 0.68 1.00 -15.00
CA SER A 26 1.86 1.75 -14.60
C SER A 26 1.75 2.00 -13.11
N MET A 27 2.74 1.55 -12.33
CA MET A 27 2.85 1.93 -10.93
C MET A 27 2.99 3.45 -10.91
N ALA A 28 2.09 4.12 -10.20
CA ALA A 28 2.13 5.58 -10.08
C ALA A 28 3.40 6.00 -9.34
N GLU A 29 4.02 7.08 -9.77
CA GLU A 29 5.09 7.74 -9.04
C GLU A 29 4.51 8.89 -8.22
N ALA A 30 5.08 9.15 -7.05
CA ALA A 30 4.67 10.26 -6.20
C ALA A 30 5.02 11.60 -6.86
N THR A 31 4.04 12.47 -6.97
CA THR A 31 4.27 13.86 -7.41
C THR A 31 4.92 14.68 -6.30
N GLU A 32 5.54 15.82 -6.65
CA GLU A 32 6.07 16.77 -5.65
C GLU A 32 4.96 17.29 -4.73
N ALA A 33 3.74 17.45 -5.23
CA ALA A 33 2.58 17.83 -4.44
C ALA A 33 2.20 16.76 -3.39
N ASP A 34 2.34 15.47 -3.72
CA ASP A 34 2.14 14.39 -2.75
C ASP A 34 3.21 14.39 -1.67
N LYS A 35 4.47 14.56 -2.06
CA LYS A 35 5.65 14.53 -1.18
C LYS A 35 5.67 15.66 -0.16
N THR A 36 5.22 16.85 -0.56
CA THR A 36 5.32 18.10 0.22
C THR A 36 4.00 18.57 0.83
N ALA A 37 2.90 17.84 0.62
CA ALA A 37 1.60 18.22 1.15
C ALA A 37 1.63 18.43 2.67
N ALA A 38 1.04 19.54 3.13
CA ALA A 38 0.89 19.81 4.56
C ALA A 38 -0.14 18.86 5.20
N ILE A 39 0.18 18.34 6.39
CA ILE A 39 -0.76 17.54 7.18
C ILE A 39 -1.47 18.50 8.16
N PRO A 40 -2.79 18.71 8.00
CA PRO A 40 -3.51 19.67 8.83
C PRO A 40 -3.68 19.17 10.27
N SER A 41 -3.88 20.09 11.22
CA SER A 41 -4.12 19.78 12.63
C SER A 41 -5.59 19.82 13.04
N ASP A 42 -6.46 20.39 12.21
CA ASP A 42 -7.90 20.58 12.48
C ASP A 42 -8.80 19.67 11.62
N SER A 43 -8.25 19.13 10.56
CA SER A 43 -8.93 18.25 9.60
C SER A 43 -8.06 17.05 9.22
N TYR A 44 -8.48 16.27 8.24
CA TYR A 44 -7.69 15.13 7.73
C TYR A 44 -7.22 15.37 6.30
N LEU A 45 -5.92 15.17 6.07
CA LEU A 45 -5.39 14.97 4.73
C LEU A 45 -5.77 13.56 4.27
N LYS A 46 -6.55 13.45 3.20
CA LYS A 46 -7.04 12.17 2.67
C LYS A 46 -6.21 11.73 1.47
N ARG A 47 -5.88 10.44 1.40
CA ARG A 47 -5.15 9.80 0.30
C ARG A 47 -5.75 8.44 -0.03
N GLY A 48 -5.77 8.09 -1.31
CA GLY A 48 -6.41 6.86 -1.79
C GLY A 48 -7.93 6.93 -1.75
N ALA A 49 -8.59 5.78 -1.57
CA ALA A 49 -10.04 5.70 -1.46
C ALA A 49 -10.55 6.32 -0.14
N PRO A 50 -11.77 6.86 -0.11
CA PRO A 50 -12.39 7.30 1.14
C PRO A 50 -12.46 6.16 2.16
N ILE A 51 -12.24 6.47 3.44
CA ILE A 51 -12.47 5.53 4.53
C ILE A 51 -13.96 5.15 4.56
N GLY A 52 -14.23 3.86 4.51
CA GLY A 52 -15.58 3.29 4.45
C GLY A 52 -16.13 2.89 5.82
N LYS A 53 -16.80 1.74 5.86
CA LYS A 53 -17.45 1.18 7.05
C LYS A 53 -16.77 -0.09 7.54
N ALA A 54 -15.48 -0.31 7.22
CA ALA A 54 -14.77 -1.47 7.71
C ALA A 54 -14.73 -1.49 9.25
N GLU A 55 -14.72 -2.69 9.82
CA GLU A 55 -14.61 -2.86 11.28
C GLU A 55 -13.33 -2.18 11.78
N LYS A 56 -13.47 -1.33 12.80
CA LYS A 56 -12.32 -0.74 13.47
C LYS A 56 -11.69 -1.77 14.42
N VAL A 57 -10.41 -2.05 14.20
CA VAL A 57 -9.63 -3.02 14.98
C VAL A 57 -8.34 -2.33 15.47
N SER A 58 -7.95 -2.59 16.71
CA SER A 58 -6.68 -2.09 17.23
C SER A 58 -5.51 -2.85 16.62
N LEU A 59 -4.37 -2.17 16.43
CA LEU A 59 -3.15 -2.79 15.90
C LEU A 59 -2.63 -3.89 16.83
N SER A 60 -2.78 -3.73 18.16
CA SER A 60 -2.43 -4.75 19.15
C SER A 60 -3.21 -6.04 18.96
N LYS A 61 -4.52 -5.96 18.66
CA LYS A 61 -5.33 -7.15 18.33
C LYS A 61 -4.90 -7.81 17.03
N VAL A 62 -4.62 -7.02 15.99
CA VAL A 62 -4.12 -7.57 14.72
C VAL A 62 -2.80 -8.30 14.92
N LEU A 63 -1.90 -7.75 15.73
CA LEU A 63 -0.60 -8.36 16.04
C LEU A 63 -0.71 -9.59 16.95
N ALA A 64 -1.67 -9.61 17.86
CA ALA A 64 -1.89 -10.75 18.78
C ALA A 64 -2.55 -11.94 18.07
N GLU A 65 -3.45 -11.69 17.12
CA GLU A 65 -4.24 -12.73 16.44
C GLU A 65 -4.15 -12.58 14.90
N PRO A 66 -2.95 -12.57 14.30
CA PRO A 66 -2.79 -12.20 12.89
C PRO A 66 -3.58 -13.12 11.94
N ALA A 67 -3.66 -14.40 12.24
CA ALA A 67 -4.41 -15.37 11.43
C ALA A 67 -5.92 -15.05 11.38
N LYS A 68 -6.49 -14.47 12.42
CA LYS A 68 -7.92 -14.08 12.49
C LYS A 68 -8.24 -12.93 11.54
N TYR A 69 -7.28 -12.05 11.32
CA TYR A 69 -7.45 -10.86 10.50
C TYR A 69 -6.86 -11.00 9.09
N ALA A 70 -6.09 -12.03 8.81
CA ALA A 70 -5.49 -12.28 7.50
C ALA A 70 -6.54 -12.27 6.38
N GLY A 71 -6.31 -11.45 5.36
CA GLY A 71 -7.23 -11.28 4.23
C GLY A 71 -8.47 -10.42 4.51
N ARG A 72 -8.67 -9.95 5.75
CA ARG A 72 -9.83 -9.11 6.10
C ARG A 72 -9.53 -7.64 5.86
N THR A 73 -10.54 -6.93 5.36
CA THR A 73 -10.52 -5.46 5.31
C THR A 73 -10.93 -4.92 6.68
N VAL A 74 -10.06 -4.11 7.27
CA VAL A 74 -10.31 -3.47 8.58
C VAL A 74 -9.85 -2.01 8.54
N LEU A 75 -10.36 -1.21 9.49
CA LEU A 75 -9.88 0.14 9.77
C LEU A 75 -8.96 0.07 10.99
N VAL A 76 -7.73 0.54 10.84
CA VAL A 76 -6.75 0.67 11.93
C VAL A 76 -6.39 2.13 12.15
N GLU A 77 -6.06 2.48 13.38
CA GLU A 77 -5.64 3.83 13.77
C GLU A 77 -4.36 3.78 14.61
N GLY A 78 -3.55 4.82 14.50
CA GLY A 78 -2.31 4.94 15.30
C GLY A 78 -1.47 6.12 14.89
N VAL A 79 -0.26 6.18 15.45
CA VAL A 79 0.75 7.18 15.14
C VAL A 79 1.70 6.61 14.08
N ILE A 80 2.05 7.40 13.08
CA ILE A 80 3.11 7.06 12.15
C ILE A 80 4.45 7.21 12.85
N VAL A 81 5.13 6.11 13.14
CA VAL A 81 6.45 6.12 13.77
C VAL A 81 7.58 6.24 12.75
N ARG A 82 7.34 5.79 11.52
CA ARG A 82 8.28 5.86 10.41
C ARG A 82 7.53 5.85 9.07
N SER A 83 8.11 6.48 8.04
CA SER A 83 7.57 6.46 6.67
C SER A 83 8.68 6.45 5.63
N CYS A 84 8.34 6.05 4.41
CA CYS A 84 9.21 6.13 3.24
C CYS A 84 9.65 7.59 3.02
N LYS A 85 10.96 7.83 2.95
CA LYS A 85 11.55 9.16 2.77
C LYS A 85 11.76 9.55 1.31
N MET A 86 11.56 8.61 0.40
CA MET A 86 11.75 8.85 -1.03
C MET A 86 10.44 9.21 -1.73
N GLU A 87 9.37 8.45 -1.47
CA GLU A 87 8.11 8.60 -2.21
C GLU A 87 6.85 8.57 -1.35
N GLY A 88 6.94 8.17 -0.07
CA GLY A 88 5.75 8.07 0.78
C GLY A 88 4.86 6.86 0.46
N CYS A 89 5.42 5.80 -0.12
CA CYS A 89 4.69 4.58 -0.54
C CYS A 89 4.39 3.60 0.60
N TRP A 90 4.93 3.81 1.80
CA TRP A 90 4.65 3.04 3.00
C TRP A 90 4.83 3.87 4.27
N ALA A 91 4.18 3.45 5.35
CA ALA A 91 4.38 3.93 6.71
C ALA A 91 4.44 2.76 7.69
N GLU A 92 5.01 2.99 8.86
CA GLU A 92 4.85 2.13 10.03
C GLU A 92 3.92 2.79 11.01
N LEU A 93 2.82 2.12 11.30
CA LEU A 93 1.76 2.59 12.17
C LEU A 93 1.77 1.81 13.47
N ALA A 94 1.78 2.51 14.59
CA ALA A 94 1.76 1.95 15.95
C ALA A 94 0.64 2.60 16.77
N GLU A 95 0.09 1.92 17.77
CA GLU A 95 -0.93 2.52 18.65
C GLU A 95 -0.37 3.70 19.46
N THR A 96 0.86 3.56 19.90
CA THR A 96 1.65 4.62 20.56
C THR A 96 3.06 4.62 19.98
N LYS A 97 3.85 5.65 20.28
CA LYS A 97 5.22 5.76 19.77
C LYS A 97 6.12 4.58 20.20
N ASP A 98 5.80 3.95 21.33
CA ASP A 98 6.60 2.88 21.93
C ASP A 98 6.00 1.49 21.71
N SER A 99 4.84 1.41 21.01
CA SER A 99 4.20 0.14 20.69
C SER A 99 4.83 -0.52 19.48
N LYS A 100 4.61 -1.84 19.33
CA LYS A 100 4.95 -2.53 18.09
C LYS A 100 4.20 -1.91 16.90
N SER A 101 4.90 -1.71 15.80
CA SER A 101 4.34 -1.15 14.57
C SER A 101 3.98 -2.22 13.55
N VAL A 102 3.04 -1.87 12.69
CA VAL A 102 2.68 -2.63 11.50
C VAL A 102 3.05 -1.81 10.28
N ARG A 103 3.68 -2.43 9.27
CA ARG A 103 3.97 -1.79 8.01
C ARG A 103 2.70 -1.68 7.17
N VAL A 104 2.29 -0.46 6.91
CA VAL A 104 1.18 -0.07 6.04
C VAL A 104 1.76 0.30 4.69
N LYS A 105 1.47 -0.49 3.66
CA LYS A 105 1.84 -0.21 2.27
C LYS A 105 0.66 0.40 1.54
N MET A 106 0.91 1.38 0.68
CA MET A 106 -0.12 1.94 -0.19
C MET A 106 -0.38 0.94 -1.31
N LYS A 107 -1.61 0.42 -1.39
CA LYS A 107 -1.98 -0.66 -2.32
C LYS A 107 -1.61 -0.31 -3.75
N ASP A 108 -0.87 -1.19 -4.41
CA ASP A 108 -0.46 -1.08 -5.81
C ASP A 108 0.24 0.25 -6.16
N HIS A 109 0.83 0.96 -5.17
CA HIS A 109 1.38 2.32 -5.34
C HIS A 109 0.36 3.30 -5.96
N ALA A 110 -0.91 3.13 -5.65
CA ALA A 110 -1.98 3.95 -6.23
C ALA A 110 -2.08 5.36 -5.64
N PHE A 111 -1.44 5.59 -4.49
CA PHE A 111 -1.38 6.88 -3.82
C PHE A 111 -0.17 6.94 -2.87
N PHE A 112 0.13 8.15 -2.40
CA PHE A 112 1.31 8.42 -1.57
C PHE A 112 0.96 9.34 -0.40
N ILE A 113 1.75 9.26 0.67
CA ILE A 113 1.67 10.17 1.82
C ILE A 113 2.85 11.13 1.83
N PRO A 114 2.73 12.31 2.46
CA PRO A 114 3.83 13.25 2.56
C PRO A 114 5.06 12.64 3.21
N LEU A 115 6.26 13.04 2.77
CA LEU A 115 7.53 12.53 3.30
C LEU A 115 7.71 12.84 4.80
N GLN A 116 7.07 13.90 5.30
CA GLN A 116 7.11 14.36 6.69
C GLN A 116 5.93 13.81 7.53
N SER A 117 5.45 12.60 7.21
CA SER A 117 4.30 12.00 7.91
C SER A 117 4.65 11.40 9.28
N ALA A 118 5.93 11.18 9.60
CA ALA A 118 6.31 10.66 10.91
C ALA A 118 5.85 11.60 12.04
N GLY A 119 5.22 11.04 13.08
CA GLY A 119 4.61 11.78 14.18
C GLY A 119 3.15 12.15 13.98
N ALA A 120 2.59 12.02 12.76
CA ALA A 120 1.18 12.26 12.53
C ALA A 120 0.31 11.10 13.02
N MET A 121 -0.92 11.41 13.45
CA MET A 121 -1.99 10.41 13.58
C MET A 121 -2.42 9.98 12.18
N ALA A 122 -2.67 8.68 12.04
CA ALA A 122 -3.23 8.14 10.83
C ALA A 122 -4.36 7.15 11.13
N ARG A 123 -5.33 7.11 10.24
CA ARG A 123 -6.33 6.04 10.15
C ARG A 123 -6.30 5.48 8.74
N ALA A 124 -6.17 4.17 8.63
CA ALA A 124 -6.02 3.48 7.35
C ALA A 124 -7.05 2.36 7.24
N GLU A 125 -7.75 2.31 6.12
CA GLU A 125 -8.61 1.20 5.74
C GLU A 125 -7.91 0.35 4.68
N GLY A 126 -7.93 -0.97 4.87
CA GLY A 126 -7.25 -1.87 3.94
C GLY A 126 -7.22 -3.31 4.44
N VAL A 127 -6.44 -4.13 3.79
CA VAL A 127 -6.37 -5.58 4.02
C VAL A 127 -5.16 -5.93 4.87
N VAL A 128 -5.40 -6.73 5.92
CA VAL A 128 -4.33 -7.34 6.71
C VAL A 128 -3.68 -8.45 5.89
N SER A 129 -2.38 -8.39 5.72
CA SER A 129 -1.57 -9.42 5.06
C SER A 129 -0.65 -10.08 6.08
N VAL A 130 -0.62 -11.39 6.10
CA VAL A 130 0.29 -12.18 6.93
C VAL A 130 1.17 -13.01 6.02
N LYS A 131 2.49 -12.80 6.12
CA LYS A 131 3.47 -13.55 5.34
C LYS A 131 4.39 -14.30 6.31
N THR A 132 4.56 -15.60 6.10
CA THR A 132 5.56 -16.37 6.82
C THR A 132 6.90 -16.29 6.08
N LEU A 133 7.89 -15.71 6.72
CA LEU A 133 9.27 -15.73 6.27
C LEU A 133 9.88 -17.06 6.65
N GLY A 134 10.42 -17.78 5.66
CA GLY A 134 11.11 -19.04 5.91
C GLY A 134 12.39 -18.85 6.73
N LYS A 135 12.81 -19.89 7.48
CA LYS A 135 14.01 -19.85 8.31
C LYS A 135 15.25 -19.34 7.58
N ALA A 136 15.51 -19.80 6.37
CA ALA A 136 16.67 -19.36 5.57
C ALA A 136 16.63 -17.86 5.27
N GLN A 137 15.45 -17.30 4.96
CA GLN A 137 15.27 -15.88 4.72
C GLN A 137 15.47 -15.06 6.01
N VAL A 138 14.93 -15.54 7.12
CA VAL A 138 15.11 -14.92 8.45
C VAL A 138 16.59 -14.88 8.83
N ASP A 139 17.30 -16.00 8.69
CA ASP A 139 18.72 -16.10 9.01
C ASP A 139 19.56 -15.16 8.12
N HIS A 140 19.26 -15.09 6.82
CA HIS A 140 19.91 -14.16 5.89
C HIS A 140 19.72 -12.69 6.31
N MET A 141 18.47 -12.29 6.60
CA MET A 141 18.16 -10.91 7.03
C MET A 141 18.84 -10.55 8.36
N ILE A 142 19.01 -11.51 9.28
CA ILE A 142 19.74 -11.27 10.52
C ILE A 142 21.23 -11.08 10.23
N ALA A 143 21.83 -11.95 9.41
CA ALA A 143 23.26 -11.96 9.15
C ALA A 143 23.72 -10.77 8.31
N GLU A 144 22.95 -10.37 7.29
CA GLU A 144 23.36 -9.38 6.30
C GLU A 144 22.75 -8.00 6.54
N ASP A 145 21.48 -7.95 6.97
CA ASP A 145 20.76 -6.68 7.17
C ASP A 145 20.72 -6.23 8.65
N GLY A 146 21.24 -7.06 9.57
CA GLY A 146 21.16 -6.81 11.02
C GLY A 146 19.73 -6.77 11.54
N ALA A 147 18.79 -7.46 10.87
CA ALA A 147 17.39 -7.51 11.26
C ALA A 147 17.21 -8.18 12.62
N LYS A 148 16.26 -7.68 13.41
CA LYS A 148 15.93 -8.26 14.72
C LYS A 148 14.48 -8.73 14.71
N PHE A 149 14.26 -9.99 14.99
CA PHE A 149 12.93 -10.61 15.08
C PHE A 149 12.65 -11.08 16.50
N GLU A 150 11.77 -10.38 17.19
CA GLU A 150 11.38 -10.73 18.56
C GLU A 150 10.37 -11.89 18.63
N ASN A 151 9.67 -12.15 17.52
CA ASN A 151 8.59 -13.14 17.39
C ASN A 151 8.96 -14.31 16.49
N ARG A 152 10.20 -14.80 16.59
CA ARG A 152 10.66 -15.96 15.84
C ARG A 152 9.97 -17.21 16.36
N ASN A 153 9.36 -17.98 15.46
CA ASN A 153 8.73 -19.26 15.77
C ASN A 153 9.76 -20.33 16.15
N ALA A 154 9.33 -21.40 16.80
CA ALA A 154 10.21 -22.49 17.23
C ALA A 154 10.93 -23.19 16.07
N ASP A 155 10.31 -23.21 14.87
CA ASP A 155 10.89 -23.72 13.63
C ASP A 155 11.84 -22.74 12.93
N GLY A 156 12.07 -21.57 13.54
CA GLY A 156 12.93 -20.51 13.00
C GLY A 156 12.27 -19.62 11.94
N THR A 157 11.01 -19.81 11.62
CA THR A 157 10.23 -18.92 10.76
C THR A 157 9.77 -17.66 11.50
N VAL A 158 9.31 -16.64 10.77
CA VAL A 158 8.71 -15.43 11.34
C VAL A 158 7.40 -15.12 10.60
N SER A 159 6.33 -14.87 11.36
CA SER A 159 5.10 -14.34 10.80
C SER A 159 5.17 -12.82 10.76
N GLU A 160 5.36 -12.25 9.57
CA GLU A 160 5.33 -10.82 9.33
C GLU A 160 3.90 -10.39 9.03
N VAL A 161 3.40 -9.45 9.84
CA VAL A 161 2.11 -8.79 9.62
C VAL A 161 2.35 -7.49 8.88
N SER A 162 1.67 -7.30 7.77
CA SER A 162 1.63 -6.05 7.03
C SER A 162 0.19 -5.69 6.69
N PHE A 163 0.00 -4.46 6.22
CA PHE A 163 -1.31 -3.91 5.92
C PHE A 163 -1.26 -3.24 4.55
N GLU A 164 -2.17 -3.61 3.66
CA GLU A 164 -2.30 -2.98 2.34
C GLU A 164 -3.45 -1.98 2.38
N ALA A 165 -3.12 -0.71 2.56
CA ALA A 165 -4.10 0.37 2.63
C ALA A 165 -4.70 0.67 1.26
N THR A 166 -6.01 0.70 1.18
CA THR A 166 -6.77 1.23 0.05
C THR A 166 -7.02 2.73 0.21
N GLY A 167 -7.06 3.22 1.44
CA GLY A 167 -7.17 4.62 1.79
C GLY A 167 -6.55 4.92 3.14
N ILE A 168 -6.07 6.14 3.31
CA ILE A 168 -5.47 6.64 4.54
C ILE A 168 -5.84 8.10 4.76
N GLU A 169 -6.05 8.47 6.01
CA GLU A 169 -6.30 9.83 6.44
C GLU A 169 -5.29 10.21 7.52
N LEU A 170 -4.65 11.36 7.36
CA LEU A 170 -3.56 11.85 8.20
C LEU A 170 -3.97 13.13 8.91
N LYS A 171 -3.60 13.26 10.19
CA LYS A 171 -3.82 14.46 10.98
C LYS A 171 -2.57 14.77 11.78
N SER A 172 -2.11 16.03 11.75
CA SER A 172 -0.98 16.46 12.56
C SER A 172 -1.38 16.47 14.04
N ILE A 173 -0.52 15.90 14.89
CA ILE A 173 -0.65 16.06 16.34
C ILE A 173 0.10 17.36 16.69
N LYS A 174 -0.61 18.37 17.23
CA LYS A 174 0.06 19.53 17.77
C LYS A 174 0.98 19.08 18.91
N PRO A 175 2.26 19.49 18.96
CA PRO A 175 3.10 19.22 20.11
C PRO A 175 2.49 19.90 21.33
N GLY A 176 2.09 19.15 22.33
CA GLY A 176 1.73 19.64 23.65
C GLY A 176 0.44 20.47 23.74
N SER A 177 -0.69 19.81 23.92
CA SER A 177 -1.82 20.34 24.68
C SER A 177 -2.01 19.47 25.92
#